data_2c527d418686977e8da6db4bb5f3ca30
#
_entry.id   2c527d418686977e8da6db4bb5f3ca30
#
_cell.length_a   1.000
_cell.length_b   1.000
_cell.length_c   1.000
_cell.angle_alpha   90.00
_cell.angle_beta   90.00
_cell.angle_gamma   90.00
#
_symmetry.space_group_name_H-M   'P 1'
#
loop_
_entity.id
_entity.type
_entity.pdbx_description
1 polymer ?
#
loop_
_entity_poly.entity_id
_entity_poly.type
_entity_poly.pdbx_seq_one_letter_code
_entity_poly.pdbx_strand_id
1 'polypeptide(L)'
;MVLITYDVETTTPAGKKRLRKVAKKCVNFGQRVQNSVFECVVDPAQFAVLKHGLIDIIDKEKDSLRFYSLGNSWRTKIEHIGIKESYDPEGIMLI
;
A
#
# COMPACT_ATOMS: atom_id res chain seq x y z
N MET A 1 -8.46 -4.16 10.12
CA MET A 1 -8.47 -4.05 8.66
C MET A 1 -7.45 -3.03 8.19
N VAL A 2 -6.82 -3.30 7.07
CA VAL A 2 -5.82 -2.41 6.50
C VAL A 2 -6.20 -2.11 5.06
N LEU A 3 -6.23 -0.83 4.70
CA LEU A 3 -6.29 -0.42 3.31
C LEU A 3 -4.87 -0.19 2.82
N ILE A 4 -4.54 -0.78 1.69
CA ILE A 4 -3.23 -0.61 1.07
C ILE A 4 -3.44 0.13 -0.24
N THR A 5 -2.80 1.27 -0.38
CA THR A 5 -2.77 2.00 -1.63
C THR A 5 -1.34 2.01 -2.16
N TYR A 6 -1.20 1.88 -3.47
CA TYR A 6 0.13 1.89 -4.07
C TYR A 6 0.13 2.68 -5.35
N ASP A 7 1.25 3.32 -5.61
CA ASP A 7 1.51 4.05 -6.83
C ASP A 7 2.88 3.61 -7.32
N VAL A 8 2.91 2.82 -8.38
CA VAL A 8 4.13 2.25 -8.94
C VAL A 8 4.40 2.88 -10.29
N GLU A 9 5.62 3.37 -10.47
CA GLU A 9 6.03 3.94 -11.75
C GLU A 9 6.05 2.86 -12.81
N THR A 10 5.29 3.06 -13.90
CA THR A 10 5.09 2.04 -14.93
C THR A 10 5.63 2.44 -16.30
N THR A 11 6.50 3.45 -16.33
CA THR A 11 7.10 3.89 -17.60
C THR A 11 8.18 2.94 -18.11
N THR A 12 8.62 1.99 -17.28
CA THR A 12 9.62 1.00 -17.64
C THR A 12 9.06 -0.42 -17.50
N PRO A 13 9.65 -1.41 -18.21
CA PRO A 13 9.25 -2.81 -18.01
C PRO A 13 9.46 -3.28 -16.57
N ALA A 14 10.52 -2.81 -15.91
CA ALA A 14 10.78 -3.15 -14.51
C ALA A 14 9.66 -2.62 -13.60
N GLY A 15 9.17 -1.41 -13.84
CA GLY A 15 8.07 -0.84 -13.08
C GLY A 15 6.78 -1.62 -13.29
N LYS A 16 6.48 -2.00 -14.50
CA LYS A 16 5.30 -2.83 -14.79
C LYS A 16 5.38 -4.17 -14.07
N LYS A 17 6.56 -4.75 -13.99
CA LYS A 17 6.77 -6.01 -13.27
C LYS A 17 6.56 -5.83 -11.77
N ARG A 18 7.05 -4.72 -11.21
CA ARG A 18 6.83 -4.40 -9.80
C ARG A 18 5.35 -4.25 -9.48
N LEU A 19 4.63 -3.55 -10.35
CA LEU A 19 3.19 -3.38 -10.18
C LEU A 19 2.45 -4.73 -10.12
N ARG A 20 2.79 -5.64 -11.03
CA ARG A 20 2.18 -6.96 -11.02
C ARG A 20 2.49 -7.74 -9.75
N LYS A 21 3.72 -7.64 -9.27
CA LYS A 21 4.13 -8.33 -8.03
C LYS A 21 3.41 -7.78 -6.81
N VAL A 22 3.27 -6.46 -6.73
CA VAL A 22 2.54 -5.81 -5.64
C VAL A 22 1.09 -6.29 -5.63
N ALA A 23 0.43 -6.22 -6.77
CA ALA A 23 -0.97 -6.63 -6.87
C ALA A 23 -1.14 -8.12 -6.51
N LYS A 24 -0.27 -8.98 -7.02
CA LYS A 24 -0.33 -10.41 -6.74
C LYS A 24 -0.17 -10.70 -5.24
N LYS A 25 0.72 -9.98 -4.58
CA LYS A 25 0.93 -10.16 -3.15
C LYS A 25 -0.28 -9.72 -2.34
N CYS A 26 -0.86 -8.58 -2.71
CA CYS A 26 -2.04 -8.06 -2.02
C CYS A 26 -3.25 -8.99 -2.16
N VAL A 27 -3.43 -9.60 -3.32
CA VAL A 27 -4.55 -10.52 -3.56
C VAL A 27 -4.53 -11.70 -2.59
N ASN A 28 -3.35 -12.13 -2.16
CA ASN A 28 -3.23 -13.24 -1.21
C ASN A 28 -3.76 -12.90 0.19
N PHE A 29 -3.90 -11.61 0.50
CA PHE A 29 -4.27 -11.16 1.83
C PHE A 29 -5.58 -10.38 1.86
N GLY A 30 -6.11 -10.01 0.71
CA GLY A 30 -7.30 -9.19 0.69
C GLY A 30 -7.97 -9.10 -0.65
N GLN A 31 -8.78 -8.08 -0.81
CA GLN A 31 -9.63 -7.89 -1.96
C GLN A 31 -9.35 -6.52 -2.60
N ARG A 32 -9.22 -6.52 -3.92
CA ARG A 32 -9.07 -5.27 -4.66
C ARG A 32 -10.40 -4.52 -4.65
N VAL A 33 -10.37 -3.26 -4.23
CA VAL A 33 -11.56 -2.41 -4.22
C VAL A 33 -11.48 -1.33 -5.29
N GLN A 34 -10.27 -0.98 -5.71
CA GLN A 34 -9.99 -0.11 -6.86
C GLN A 34 -8.68 -0.54 -7.49
N ASN A 35 -8.30 0.07 -8.61
CA ASN A 35 -7.12 -0.34 -9.37
C ASN A 35 -5.86 -0.48 -8.51
N SER A 36 -5.63 0.46 -7.61
CA SER A 36 -4.43 0.51 -6.78
C SER A 36 -4.77 0.52 -5.30
N VAL A 37 -5.92 -0.05 -4.93
CA VAL A 37 -6.38 -0.06 -3.54
C VAL A 37 -6.84 -1.47 -3.19
N PHE A 38 -6.27 -2.01 -2.11
CA PHE A 38 -6.66 -3.30 -1.56
C PHE A 38 -7.16 -3.15 -0.14
N GLU A 39 -8.20 -3.88 0.18
CA GLU A 39 -8.76 -3.98 1.52
C GLU A 39 -8.38 -5.34 2.07
N CYS A 40 -7.60 -5.35 3.15
CA CYS A 40 -7.06 -6.58 3.71
C CYS A 40 -7.49 -6.75 5.16
N VAL A 41 -8.01 -7.93 5.48
CA VAL A 41 -8.31 -8.29 6.86
C VAL A 41 -7.17 -9.16 7.35
N VAL A 42 -6.28 -8.58 8.13
CA VAL A 42 -5.06 -9.25 8.59
C VAL A 42 -4.84 -8.98 10.07
N ASP A 43 -4.26 -9.94 10.76
CA ASP A 43 -3.78 -9.73 12.11
C ASP A 43 -2.39 -9.04 12.08
N PRO A 44 -1.85 -8.61 13.23
CA PRO A 44 -0.57 -7.92 13.24
C PRO A 44 0.59 -8.73 12.66
N ALA A 45 0.60 -10.04 12.84
CA ALA A 45 1.65 -10.89 12.29
C ALA A 45 1.55 -10.99 10.79
N GLN A 46 0.33 -11.20 10.27
CA GLN A 46 0.08 -11.22 8.83
C GLN A 46 0.41 -9.88 8.18
N PHE A 47 0.06 -8.80 8.85
CA PHE A 47 0.35 -7.46 8.35
C PHE A 47 1.85 -7.24 8.23
N ALA A 48 2.63 -7.67 9.22
CA ALA A 48 4.09 -7.55 9.18
C ALA A 48 4.67 -8.30 7.98
N VAL A 49 4.21 -9.51 7.73
CA VAL A 49 4.65 -10.32 6.59
C VAL A 49 4.31 -9.63 5.27
N LEU A 50 3.06 -9.17 5.13
CA LEU A 50 2.61 -8.49 3.92
C LEU A 50 3.39 -7.21 3.68
N LYS A 51 3.54 -6.39 4.71
CA LYS A 51 4.26 -5.13 4.62
C LYS A 51 5.71 -5.32 4.21
N HIS A 52 6.42 -6.24 4.84
CA HIS A 52 7.81 -6.52 4.49
C HIS A 52 7.93 -7.02 3.06
N GLY A 53 7.02 -7.90 2.63
CA GLY A 53 7.03 -8.39 1.27
C GLY A 53 6.80 -7.30 0.23
N LEU A 54 5.92 -6.37 0.51
CA LEU A 54 5.66 -5.25 -0.40
C LEU A 54 6.83 -4.28 -0.44
N ILE A 55 7.43 -3.99 0.70
CA ILE A 55 8.59 -3.10 0.76
C ILE A 55 9.75 -3.67 -0.05
N ASP A 56 9.93 -4.99 -0.03
CA ASP A 56 10.98 -5.65 -0.80
C ASP A 56 10.75 -5.59 -2.31
N ILE A 57 9.50 -5.46 -2.74
CA ILE A 57 9.15 -5.41 -4.16
C ILE A 57 9.37 -4.03 -4.75
N ILE A 58 8.95 -2.99 -4.04
CA ILE A 58 8.92 -1.64 -4.60
C ILE A 58 10.32 -1.03 -4.71
N ASP A 59 10.42 -0.02 -5.57
CA ASP A 59 11.58 0.86 -5.64
C ASP A 59 11.23 2.13 -4.87
N LYS A 60 11.85 2.33 -3.72
CA LYS A 60 11.52 3.44 -2.82
C LYS A 60 11.78 4.81 -3.43
N GLU A 61 12.58 4.86 -4.50
CA GLU A 61 12.88 6.11 -5.19
C GLU A 61 11.87 6.42 -6.29
N LYS A 62 11.06 5.45 -6.69
CA LYS A 62 10.13 5.58 -7.82
C LYS A 62 8.70 5.28 -7.46
N ASP A 63 8.48 4.46 -6.46
CA ASP A 63 7.16 3.96 -6.09
C ASP A 63 6.75 4.45 -4.71
N SER A 64 5.46 4.35 -4.40
CA SER A 64 4.97 4.63 -3.06
C SER A 64 3.96 3.59 -2.61
N LEU A 65 3.95 3.33 -1.31
CA LEU A 65 2.97 2.49 -0.64
C LEU A 65 2.38 3.27 0.52
N ARG A 66 1.11 3.05 0.78
CA ARG A 66 0.46 3.58 1.97
C ARG A 66 -0.37 2.51 2.62
N PHE A 67 -0.28 2.48 3.94
CA PHE A 67 -1.05 1.55 4.76
C PHE A 67 -1.93 2.36 5.70
N TYR A 68 -3.24 2.17 5.57
CA TYR A 68 -4.22 2.80 6.43
C TYR A 68 -4.76 1.73 7.36
N SER A 69 -4.30 1.75 8.62
CA SER A 69 -4.77 0.78 9.60
C SER A 69 -6.07 1.27 10.20
N LEU A 70 -7.14 0.57 9.88
CA LEU A 70 -8.49 0.86 10.34
C LEU A 70 -8.81 -0.14 11.46
N GLY A 71 -8.60 0.28 12.69
CA GLY A 71 -8.86 -0.58 13.83
C GLY A 71 -10.19 -0.27 14.51
N ASN A 72 -10.37 -0.83 15.70
CA ASN A 72 -11.52 -0.53 16.53
C ASN A 72 -11.46 0.86 17.14
N SER A 73 -10.31 1.49 17.04
CA SER A 73 -10.10 2.85 17.49
C SER A 73 -10.65 3.82 16.45
N TRP A 74 -11.14 4.96 16.90
CA TRP A 74 -11.58 6.03 16.03
C TRP A 74 -10.42 6.71 15.29
N ARG A 75 -9.19 6.34 15.62
CA ARG A 75 -8.00 6.89 14.94
C ARG A 75 -7.52 5.93 13.88
N THR A 76 -7.30 6.46 12.69
CA THR A 76 -6.66 5.73 11.61
C THR A 76 -5.16 5.99 11.65
N LYS A 77 -4.37 4.93 11.64
CA LYS A 77 -2.92 5.04 11.50
C LYS A 77 -2.57 4.96 10.04
N ILE A 78 -1.75 5.90 9.59
CA ILE A 78 -1.27 5.94 8.21
C ILE A 78 0.23 5.78 8.20
N GLU A 79 0.70 4.91 7.35
CA GLU A 79 2.12 4.68 7.15
C GLU A 79 2.46 4.80 5.69
N HIS A 80 3.43 5.64 5.36
CA HIS A 80 3.84 5.88 3.98
C HIS A 80 5.25 5.36 3.77
N ILE A 81 5.45 4.59 2.69
CA ILE A 81 6.75 4.07 2.28
C ILE A 81 6.99 4.49 0.84
N GLY A 82 8.17 5.02 0.56
CA GLY A 82 8.56 5.37 -0.80
C GLY A 82 8.54 6.86 -1.05
N ILE A 83 8.36 7.24 -2.31
CA ILE A 83 8.39 8.64 -2.71
C ILE A 83 7.29 9.41 -2.02
N LYS A 84 7.67 10.57 -1.45
CA LYS A 84 6.71 11.51 -0.92
C LYS A 84 6.35 12.51 -2.00
N GLU A 85 5.12 12.45 -2.44
CA GLU A 85 4.61 13.49 -3.30
C GLU A 85 4.22 14.70 -2.45
N SER A 86 4.11 15.84 -3.11
CA SER A 86 3.76 17.09 -2.44
C SER A 86 2.27 17.12 -2.13
N TYR A 87 1.86 16.39 -1.12
CA TYR A 87 0.50 16.45 -0.65
C TYR A 87 0.48 16.47 0.87
N ASP A 88 -0.61 16.97 1.40
CA ASP A 88 -0.84 17.01 2.83
C ASP A 88 -1.62 15.76 3.23
N PRO A 89 -1.02 14.86 4.01
CA PRO A 89 -1.73 13.66 4.45
C PRO A 89 -3.03 13.96 5.19
N GLU A 90 -3.06 15.06 5.94
CA GLU A 90 -4.26 15.46 6.65
C GLU A 90 -5.34 15.92 5.70
N GLY A 91 -4.97 16.63 4.65
CA GLY A 91 -5.92 17.07 3.64
C GLY A 91 -6.55 15.90 2.91
N ILE A 92 -5.76 14.90 2.59
CA ILE A 92 -6.27 13.70 1.93
C ILE A 92 -7.21 12.92 2.84
N MET A 93 -6.90 12.87 4.11
CA MET A 93 -7.72 12.16 5.09
C MET A 93 -9.13 12.73 5.22
N LEU A 94 -9.31 13.96 4.83
CA LEU A 94 -10.62 14.62 4.93
C LEU A 94 -11.54 14.25 3.76
N ILE A 95 -11.04 13.57 2.80
CA ILE A 95 -11.81 13.10 1.68
C ILE A 95 -12.47 11.77 2.02
#